data_d31fa03dbf25f0b41cdd11e07be97d77
#
_entry.id   d31fa03dbf25f0b41cdd11e07be97d77
#
_cell.length_a   1.000
_cell.length_b   1.000
_cell.length_c   1.000
_cell.angle_alpha   90.00
_cell.angle_beta   90.00
_cell.angle_gamma   90.00
#
_symmetry.space_group_name_H-M   'P 1'
#
loop_
_entity.id
_entity.type
_entity.pdbx_description
1 polymer ?
#
loop_
_entity_poly.entity_id
_entity_poly.type
_entity_poly.pdbx_seq_one_letter_code
_entity_poly.pdbx_strand_id
1 'polypeptide(L)'
;ADELTYRTKALLSKANNKAEMDKILAQMQFLGSISTAQAETILNSLKSIWELPDYNKWLSSYSIISERDISVNGQLYRPDKIFYNEEETIIVDFKTGKKSSTHKKQVRNYIETIAKMGFPNPSGCLLYLSDIPELEFFK
;
A
#
# COMPACT_ATOMS: atom_id res chain seq x y z
N ALA A 1 7.62 2.57 -15.04
CA ALA A 1 6.21 2.84 -14.76
C ALA A 1 5.87 4.26 -15.21
N ASP A 2 4.65 4.50 -15.66
CA ASP A 2 4.21 5.82 -16.08
C ASP A 2 3.80 6.68 -14.88
N GLU A 3 3.54 7.96 -15.15
CA GLU A 3 3.16 8.93 -14.11
C GLU A 3 1.84 8.55 -13.42
N LEU A 4 0.87 8.03 -14.15
CA LEU A 4 -0.42 7.65 -13.57
C LEU A 4 -0.26 6.48 -12.60
N THR A 5 0.64 5.54 -12.88
CA THR A 5 0.94 4.43 -11.98
C THR A 5 1.56 4.94 -10.67
N TYR A 6 2.47 5.90 -10.75
CA TYR A 6 3.04 6.51 -9.55
C TYR A 6 1.99 7.28 -8.73
N ARG A 7 1.06 7.96 -9.39
CA ARG A 7 -0.03 8.66 -8.72
C ARG A 7 -0.99 7.68 -8.05
N THR A 8 -1.27 6.56 -8.72
CA THR A 8 -2.08 5.48 -8.13
C THR A 8 -1.41 4.92 -6.87
N LYS A 9 -0.10 4.68 -6.94
CA LYS A 9 0.67 4.22 -5.78
C LYS A 9 0.58 5.21 -4.62
N ALA A 10 0.74 6.51 -4.89
CA ALA A 10 0.68 7.54 -3.86
C ALA A 10 -0.70 7.58 -3.19
N LEU A 11 -1.77 7.43 -3.96
CA LEU A 11 -3.13 7.38 -3.43
C LEU A 11 -3.35 6.14 -2.55
N LEU A 12 -2.89 4.98 -3.00
CA LEU A 12 -2.99 3.75 -2.21
C LEU A 12 -2.26 3.86 -0.88
N SER A 13 -1.11 4.50 -0.89
CA SER A 13 -0.31 4.69 0.32
C SER A 13 -1.00 5.62 1.33
N LYS A 14 -1.75 6.61 0.86
CA LYS A 14 -2.40 7.61 1.72
C LYS A 14 -3.80 7.20 2.17
N ALA A 15 -4.62 6.70 1.26
CA ALA A 15 -6.04 6.48 1.53
C ALA A 15 -6.27 5.18 2.31
N ASN A 16 -7.03 5.27 3.39
CA ASN A 16 -7.37 4.14 4.25
C ASN A 16 -8.79 3.62 4.01
N ASN A 17 -9.55 4.30 3.17
CA ASN A 17 -10.88 3.87 2.75
C ASN A 17 -11.27 4.52 1.43
N LYS A 18 -12.37 4.02 0.86
CA LYS A 18 -12.84 4.51 -0.44
C LYS A 18 -13.26 5.98 -0.41
N ALA A 19 -13.86 6.44 0.68
CA ALA A 19 -14.31 7.83 0.82
C ALA A 19 -13.12 8.80 0.80
N GLU A 20 -12.04 8.48 1.49
CA GLU A 20 -10.81 9.28 1.44
C GLU A 20 -10.24 9.36 0.04
N MET A 21 -10.27 8.25 -0.69
CA MET A 21 -9.76 8.17 -2.04
C MET A 21 -10.56 9.02 -3.01
N ASP A 22 -11.88 8.92 -2.96
CA ASP A 22 -12.77 9.71 -3.79
C ASP A 22 -12.54 11.21 -3.55
N LYS A 23 -12.34 11.59 -2.29
CA LYS A 23 -12.06 12.97 -1.90
C LYS A 23 -10.73 13.47 -2.48
N ILE A 24 -9.68 12.69 -2.39
CA ILE A 24 -8.36 13.06 -2.91
C ILE A 24 -8.40 13.21 -4.44
N LEU A 25 -9.04 12.27 -5.12
CA LEU A 25 -9.20 12.33 -6.58
C LEU A 25 -9.99 13.56 -7.01
N ALA A 26 -11.08 13.87 -6.31
CA ALA A 26 -11.87 15.07 -6.59
C ALA A 26 -11.06 16.34 -6.41
N GLN A 27 -10.23 16.43 -5.38
CA GLN A 27 -9.33 17.54 -5.15
C GLN A 27 -8.30 17.70 -6.27
N MET A 28 -7.71 16.58 -6.71
CA MET A 28 -6.73 16.60 -7.80
C MET A 28 -7.34 17.09 -9.10
N GLN A 29 -8.58 16.70 -9.40
CA GLN A 29 -9.30 17.19 -10.58
C GLN A 29 -9.61 18.68 -10.45
N PHE A 30 -10.11 19.12 -9.30
CA PHE A 30 -10.45 20.52 -9.04
C PHE A 30 -9.23 21.43 -9.20
N LEU A 31 -8.06 20.99 -8.71
CA LEU A 31 -6.81 21.75 -8.82
C LEU A 31 -6.17 21.67 -10.20
N GLY A 32 -6.73 20.88 -11.11
CA GLY A 32 -6.18 20.71 -12.45
C GLY A 32 -4.94 19.83 -12.54
N SER A 33 -4.59 19.10 -11.47
CA SER A 33 -3.43 18.19 -11.48
C SER A 33 -3.64 17.00 -12.40
N ILE A 34 -4.90 16.58 -12.56
CA ILE A 34 -5.27 15.48 -13.46
C ILE A 34 -6.54 15.86 -14.23
N SER A 35 -6.68 15.30 -15.42
CA SER A 35 -7.91 15.42 -16.23
C SER A 35 -8.96 14.44 -15.73
N THR A 36 -10.20 14.61 -16.23
CA THR A 36 -11.29 13.66 -15.95
C THR A 36 -10.93 12.25 -16.46
N ALA A 37 -10.34 12.15 -17.65
CA ALA A 37 -9.93 10.87 -18.21
C ALA A 37 -8.84 10.21 -17.37
N GLN A 38 -7.87 10.97 -16.89
CA GLN A 38 -6.80 10.47 -16.01
C GLN A 38 -7.35 10.01 -14.66
N ALA A 39 -8.29 10.75 -14.10
CA ALA A 39 -8.96 10.35 -12.86
C ALA A 39 -9.70 9.02 -13.01
N GLU A 40 -10.37 8.83 -14.14
CA GLU A 40 -11.06 7.58 -14.45
C GLU A 40 -10.09 6.39 -14.54
N THR A 41 -8.95 6.58 -15.20
CA THR A 41 -7.90 5.57 -15.30
C THR A 41 -7.35 5.20 -13.92
N ILE A 42 -7.06 6.19 -13.10
CA ILE A 42 -6.59 5.97 -11.72
C ILE A 42 -7.65 5.22 -10.92
N LEU A 43 -8.91 5.65 -10.99
CA LEU A 43 -10.00 5.02 -10.26
C LEU A 43 -10.17 3.55 -10.63
N ASN A 44 -10.08 3.20 -11.92
CA ASN A 44 -10.16 1.82 -12.37
C ASN A 44 -9.02 0.97 -11.82
N SER A 45 -7.80 1.50 -11.79
CA SER A 45 -6.64 0.82 -11.19
C SER A 45 -6.84 0.61 -9.70
N LEU A 46 -7.34 1.60 -9.00
CA LEU A 46 -7.62 1.50 -7.56
C LEU A 46 -8.70 0.47 -7.26
N LYS A 47 -9.77 0.44 -8.07
CA LYS A 47 -10.84 -0.55 -7.91
C LYS A 47 -10.32 -1.98 -8.05
N SER A 48 -9.46 -2.24 -9.02
CA SER A 48 -8.91 -3.58 -9.22
C SER A 48 -8.13 -4.08 -8.01
N ILE A 49 -7.47 -3.19 -7.27
CA ILE A 49 -6.73 -3.52 -6.06
C ILE A 49 -7.68 -3.69 -4.87
N TRP A 50 -8.64 -2.78 -4.72
CA TRP A 50 -9.60 -2.81 -3.61
C TRP A 50 -10.56 -4.00 -3.69
N GLU A 51 -10.77 -4.54 -4.87
CA GLU A 51 -11.58 -5.74 -5.10
C GLU A 51 -10.82 -7.05 -4.87
N LEU A 52 -9.49 -6.99 -4.71
CA LEU A 52 -8.71 -8.17 -4.30
C LEU A 52 -9.22 -8.64 -2.93
N PRO A 53 -9.60 -9.93 -2.79
CA PRO A 53 -10.24 -10.42 -1.55
C PRO A 53 -9.42 -10.14 -0.30
N ASP A 54 -8.11 -10.37 -0.34
CA ASP A 54 -7.24 -10.13 0.81
C ASP A 54 -7.17 -8.65 1.16
N TYR A 55 -6.96 -7.80 0.17
CA TYR A 55 -6.85 -6.36 0.39
C TYR A 55 -8.16 -5.77 0.92
N ASN A 56 -9.28 -6.20 0.36
CA ASN A 56 -10.61 -5.80 0.81
C ASN A 56 -10.84 -6.19 2.27
N LYS A 57 -10.47 -7.40 2.64
CA LYS A 57 -10.58 -7.89 4.03
C LYS A 57 -9.75 -7.02 4.98
N TRP A 58 -8.51 -6.70 4.61
CA TRP A 58 -7.65 -5.88 5.46
C TRP A 58 -8.21 -4.48 5.66
N LEU A 59 -8.69 -3.85 4.57
CA LEU A 59 -9.28 -2.51 4.64
C LEU A 59 -10.51 -2.46 5.53
N SER A 60 -11.35 -3.50 5.50
CA SER A 60 -12.63 -3.49 6.22
C SER A 60 -12.54 -3.98 7.66
N SER A 61 -11.53 -4.81 7.99
CA SER A 61 -11.51 -5.53 9.28
C SER A 61 -10.28 -5.25 10.14
N TYR A 62 -9.22 -4.68 9.58
CA TYR A 62 -7.95 -4.47 10.28
C TYR A 62 -7.74 -3.00 10.63
N SER A 63 -6.94 -2.76 11.67
CA SER A 63 -6.43 -1.42 11.94
C SER A 63 -5.34 -1.09 10.92
N ILE A 64 -5.19 0.17 10.56
CA ILE A 64 -4.33 0.60 9.46
C ILE A 64 -3.35 1.68 9.91
N ILE A 65 -2.08 1.48 9.61
CA ILE A 65 -1.05 2.51 9.73
C ILE A 65 -0.54 2.80 8.32
N SER A 66 -0.57 4.07 7.91
CA SER A 66 -0.17 4.50 6.56
C SER A 66 1.01 5.45 6.62
N GLU A 67 1.98 5.25 5.75
CA GLU A 67 3.12 6.16 5.51
C GLU A 67 3.78 6.68 6.79
N ARG A 68 3.91 5.86 7.81
CA ARG A 68 4.50 6.29 9.08
C ARG A 68 5.96 5.88 9.17
N ASP A 69 6.80 6.82 9.57
CA ASP A 69 8.19 6.54 9.87
C ASP A 69 8.32 5.74 11.16
N ILE A 70 9.09 4.67 11.11
CA ILE A 70 9.37 3.81 12.24
C ILE A 70 10.87 3.83 12.49
N SER A 71 11.28 4.22 13.69
CA SER A 71 12.68 4.28 14.07
C SER A 71 13.01 3.18 15.06
N VAL A 72 14.00 2.34 14.72
CA VAL A 72 14.51 1.30 15.59
C VAL A 72 16.04 1.28 15.51
N ASN A 73 16.69 1.40 16.66
CA ASN A 73 18.15 1.39 16.76
C ASN A 73 18.81 2.43 15.83
N GLY A 74 18.20 3.61 15.71
CA GLY A 74 18.73 4.69 14.88
C GLY A 74 18.46 4.54 13.38
N GLN A 75 17.82 3.46 12.95
CA GLN A 75 17.42 3.28 11.55
C GLN A 75 15.96 3.63 11.35
N LEU A 76 15.68 4.28 10.23
CA LEU A 76 14.35 4.74 9.86
C LEU A 76 13.77 3.83 8.78
N TYR A 77 12.56 3.34 9.01
CA TYR A 77 11.80 2.53 8.07
C TYR A 77 10.47 3.20 7.78
N ARG A 78 10.00 3.12 6.54
CA ARG A 78 8.71 3.71 6.16
C ARG A 78 7.95 2.77 5.24
N PRO A 79 7.30 1.74 5.79
CA PRO A 79 6.42 0.89 4.98
C PRO A 79 5.21 1.70 4.48
N ASP A 80 4.70 1.33 3.31
CA ASP A 80 3.56 2.04 2.72
C ASP A 80 2.30 1.86 3.56
N LYS A 81 1.99 0.62 3.97
CA LYS A 81 0.87 0.32 4.86
C LYS A 81 1.18 -0.84 5.77
N ILE A 82 0.59 -0.77 6.97
CA ILE A 82 0.58 -1.89 7.90
C ILE A 82 -0.87 -2.13 8.29
N PHE A 83 -1.35 -3.34 8.03
CA PHE A 83 -2.66 -3.81 8.47
C PHE A 83 -2.45 -4.75 9.65
N TYR A 84 -3.15 -4.54 10.75
CA TYR A 84 -2.97 -5.37 11.93
C TYR A 84 -4.25 -5.56 12.72
N ASN A 85 -4.29 -6.66 13.46
CA ASN A 85 -5.31 -6.93 14.46
C ASN A 85 -4.64 -7.65 15.65
N GLU A 86 -5.40 -8.29 16.51
CA GLU A 86 -4.85 -8.98 17.68
C GLU A 86 -4.07 -10.25 17.32
N GLU A 87 -4.29 -10.80 16.14
CA GLU A 87 -3.75 -12.09 15.72
C GLU A 87 -2.57 -11.99 14.75
N GLU A 88 -2.60 -11.01 13.85
CA GLU A 88 -1.59 -10.91 12.80
C GLU A 88 -1.33 -9.49 12.33
N THR A 89 -0.22 -9.34 11.64
CA THR A 89 0.22 -8.05 11.06
C THR A 89 0.68 -8.29 9.63
N ILE A 90 0.18 -7.50 8.69
CA ILE A 90 0.55 -7.58 7.28
C ILE A 90 1.24 -6.27 6.90
N ILE A 91 2.50 -6.34 6.51
CA ILE A 91 3.26 -5.19 6.04
C ILE A 91 3.16 -5.16 4.52
N VAL A 92 2.51 -4.15 3.98
CA VAL A 92 2.28 -4.04 2.53
C VAL A 92 3.15 -2.93 1.96
N ASP A 93 3.87 -3.29 0.90
CA ASP A 93 4.61 -2.33 0.09
C ASP A 93 4.09 -2.39 -1.34
N PHE A 94 3.75 -1.24 -1.89
CA PHE A 94 3.28 -1.12 -3.27
C PHE A 94 4.49 -0.91 -4.17
N LYS A 95 4.61 -1.73 -5.21
CA LYS A 95 5.72 -1.65 -6.15
C LYS A 95 5.22 -1.43 -7.57
N THR A 96 5.98 -0.65 -8.32
CA THR A 96 5.80 -0.44 -9.74
C THR A 96 6.97 -1.09 -10.49
N GLY A 97 6.75 -1.49 -11.74
CA GLY A 97 7.80 -2.11 -12.54
C GLY A 97 8.01 -3.59 -12.25
N LYS A 98 9.19 -4.08 -12.57
CA LYS A 98 9.50 -5.52 -12.51
C LYS A 98 9.80 -5.99 -11.10
N LYS A 99 9.51 -7.25 -10.83
CA LYS A 99 9.87 -7.91 -9.57
C LYS A 99 11.39 -7.91 -9.40
N SER A 100 11.84 -7.69 -8.14
CA SER A 100 13.25 -7.66 -7.79
C SER A 100 13.44 -8.28 -6.41
N SER A 101 14.57 -8.97 -6.24
CA SER A 101 14.94 -9.56 -4.94
C SER A 101 15.16 -8.50 -3.85
N THR A 102 15.54 -7.28 -4.26
CA THR A 102 15.70 -6.17 -3.31
C THR A 102 14.38 -5.76 -2.66
N HIS A 103 13.25 -5.91 -3.37
CA HIS A 103 11.92 -5.64 -2.82
C HIS A 103 11.61 -6.55 -1.63
N LYS A 104 11.88 -7.86 -1.78
CA LYS A 104 11.68 -8.82 -0.69
C LYS A 104 12.58 -8.54 0.51
N LYS A 105 13.84 -8.21 0.23
CA LYS A 105 14.82 -7.90 1.27
C LYS A 105 14.38 -6.70 2.11
N GLN A 106 13.87 -5.67 1.45
CA GLN A 106 13.36 -4.47 2.11
C GLN A 106 12.22 -4.81 3.07
N VAL A 107 11.23 -5.58 2.60
CA VAL A 107 10.08 -5.93 3.42
C VAL A 107 10.44 -6.90 4.54
N ARG A 108 11.40 -7.80 4.33
CA ARG A 108 11.91 -8.66 5.41
C ARG A 108 12.55 -7.85 6.53
N ASN A 109 13.26 -6.78 6.19
CA ASN A 109 13.80 -5.87 7.20
C ASN A 109 12.66 -5.20 7.98
N TYR A 110 11.58 -4.81 7.32
CA TYR A 110 10.40 -4.28 7.98
C TYR A 110 9.76 -5.31 8.93
N ILE A 111 9.65 -6.57 8.49
CA ILE A 111 9.10 -7.66 9.32
C ILE A 111 9.87 -7.80 10.62
N GLU A 112 11.20 -7.85 10.55
CA GLU A 112 12.05 -7.96 11.74
C GLU A 112 11.87 -6.78 12.69
N THR A 113 11.81 -5.56 12.14
CA THR A 113 11.62 -4.34 12.91
C THR A 113 10.27 -4.31 13.61
N ILE A 114 9.21 -4.63 12.88
CA ILE A 114 7.83 -4.63 13.38
C ILE A 114 7.64 -5.72 14.44
N ALA A 115 8.27 -6.87 14.27
CA ALA A 115 8.25 -7.93 15.28
C ALA A 115 8.84 -7.46 16.62
N LYS A 116 9.94 -6.72 16.57
CA LYS A 116 10.59 -6.18 17.77
C LYS A 116 9.72 -5.15 18.50
N MET A 117 8.81 -4.51 17.78
CA MET A 117 7.88 -3.53 18.36
C MET A 117 6.67 -4.20 19.03
N GLY A 118 6.53 -5.52 18.95
CA GLY A 118 5.46 -6.25 19.58
C GLY A 118 4.22 -6.48 18.74
N PHE A 119 4.26 -6.19 17.46
CA PHE A 119 3.16 -6.52 16.55
C PHE A 119 3.06 -8.03 16.36
N PRO A 120 1.83 -8.60 16.40
CA PRO A 120 1.68 -10.06 16.36
C PRO A 120 1.91 -10.63 14.96
N ASN A 121 2.63 -11.73 14.89
CA ASN A 121 2.83 -12.56 13.69
C ASN A 121 3.01 -11.76 12.39
N PRO A 122 4.03 -10.90 12.29
CA PRO A 122 4.21 -10.07 11.11
C PRO A 122 4.58 -10.89 9.88
N SER A 123 3.94 -10.57 8.77
CA SER A 123 4.28 -11.10 7.46
C SER A 123 4.32 -9.96 6.45
N GLY A 124 4.92 -10.22 5.30
CA GLY A 124 5.05 -9.22 4.25
C GLY A 124 4.19 -9.52 3.04
N CYS A 125 3.77 -8.48 2.36
CA CYS A 125 3.08 -8.54 1.09
C CYS A 125 3.63 -7.47 0.17
N LEU A 126 4.15 -7.89 -0.99
CA LEU A 126 4.47 -6.99 -2.09
C LEU A 126 3.27 -6.96 -3.02
N LEU A 127 2.75 -5.77 -3.28
CA LEU A 127 1.65 -5.58 -4.21
C LEU A 127 2.19 -4.86 -5.44
N TYR A 128 2.24 -5.59 -6.56
CA TYR A 128 2.73 -5.06 -7.82
C TYR A 128 1.59 -4.44 -8.60
N LEU A 129 1.74 -3.15 -8.91
CA LEU A 129 0.75 -2.37 -9.66
C LEU A 129 0.93 -2.63 -11.16
N SER A 130 -0.07 -3.24 -11.76
CA SER A 130 -0.13 -3.53 -13.18
C SER A 130 -1.60 -3.64 -13.59
N ASP A 131 -1.88 -3.89 -14.88
CA ASP A 131 -3.25 -4.08 -15.35
C ASP A 131 -3.95 -5.21 -14.60
N ILE A 132 -3.19 -6.25 -14.25
CA ILE A 132 -3.63 -7.32 -13.35
C ILE A 132 -2.73 -7.25 -12.12
N PRO A 133 -3.22 -6.68 -11.00
CA PRO A 133 -2.37 -6.55 -9.82
C PRO A 133 -2.04 -7.91 -9.20
N GLU A 134 -0.80 -8.05 -8.75
CA GLU A 134 -0.31 -9.28 -8.14
C GLU A 134 0.09 -9.05 -6.69
N LEU A 135 -0.32 -9.99 -5.82
CA LEU A 135 0.11 -10.05 -4.43
C LEU A 135 1.17 -11.15 -4.29
N GLU A 136 2.27 -10.81 -3.63
CA GLU A 136 3.31 -11.78 -3.30
C GLU A 136 3.53 -11.78 -1.79
N PHE A 137 3.18 -12.89 -1.12
CA PHE A 137 3.28 -13.04 0.34
C PHE A 137 4.55 -13.75 0.76
N PHE A 138 5.09 -13.34 1.92
CA PHE A 138 6.24 -14.01 2.51
C PHE A 138 6.40 -13.64 3.98
N LYS A 139 7.17 -14.44 4.67
CA LYS A 139 7.48 -14.22 6.09
C LYS A 139 8.95 -13.94 6.32
#